data_a52d3a522228bdd9b979ea04e064bafd
#
_entry.id   a52d3a522228bdd9b979ea04e064bafd
#
_cell.length_a   1.000
_cell.length_b   1.000
_cell.length_c   1.000
_cell.angle_alpha   90.00
_cell.angle_beta   90.00
_cell.angle_gamma   90.00
#
_symmetry.space_group_name_H-M   'P 1'
#
loop_
_entity.id
_entity.type
_entity.pdbx_description
1 polymer ?
#
loop_
_entity_poly.entity_id
_entity_poly.type
_entity_poly.pdbx_seq_one_letter_code
_entity_poly.pdbx_strand_id
1 'polypeptide(L)'
;MKHQPTLAFRDATLAADLPKRPILGLPVVNATTEATVNALLSGAARSVFFLNAHCANLRAGNREYADALTRADMVLPDGIGVELAARMTGGGLTENLNGTDFTPALLTEAARRGLSVFLFGAQPGTAEKAALTLAAKIPGLRITGTLDGYDGAADPEAAIARINTSGADILLVAMGVPMQELWIDRHLPELRPRLVLGVGALFDFLAGNVRRAPVAVRKAKLEWGWRLMQEPRRLAKRYLIGNGTFLARASLHALHVAGREAVAKRALDMALSATLLVVLAPVLLLVAALIRLESKGPALFHQQRVGRDGRPFTILKFRTMHTDAEARLAAIRAQSDRQGICFKSRHDPRVTRVGRFLRRYSVDELPQILNVFKGDMSLVGPRPALPSEVAAYPAAALERLKARPGITGLWQVSGRADIGFDKMVDMDVAYVRSRSVLLDLMLLALTARAVLSGRGAY
;
A
#
# COMPACT_ATOMS: atom_id res chain seq x y z
N MET A 1 19.61 52.72 6.41
CA MET A 1 19.40 51.57 7.27
C MET A 1 19.18 50.35 6.39
N LYS A 2 20.19 49.47 6.33
CA LYS A 2 20.17 48.25 5.50
C LYS A 2 19.39 47.17 6.23
N HIS A 3 18.23 46.76 5.72
CA HIS A 3 17.55 45.55 6.19
C HIS A 3 18.33 44.32 5.69
N GLN A 4 19.00 43.65 6.62
CA GLN A 4 19.46 42.28 6.43
C GLN A 4 18.25 41.32 6.41
N PRO A 5 18.14 40.41 5.45
CA PRO A 5 17.15 39.34 5.56
C PRO A 5 17.63 38.35 6.61
N THR A 6 16.77 38.14 7.60
CA THR A 6 16.95 37.19 8.70
C THR A 6 17.07 35.80 8.15
N LEU A 7 18.27 35.25 8.10
CA LEU A 7 18.57 33.82 7.94
C LEU A 7 18.18 33.08 9.22
N ALA A 8 16.93 32.69 9.32
CA ALA A 8 16.41 31.87 10.42
C ALA A 8 15.52 30.74 9.86
N PHE A 9 16.12 29.84 9.07
CA PHE A 9 15.52 28.55 8.72
C PHE A 9 16.63 27.52 8.47
N ARG A 10 17.39 27.19 9.51
CA ARG A 10 18.24 25.99 9.57
C ARG A 10 18.18 25.37 10.95
N ASP A 11 16.97 25.03 11.39
CA ASP A 11 16.76 23.96 12.35
C ASP A 11 15.98 22.82 11.68
N ALA A 12 16.57 22.31 10.59
CA ALA A 12 16.07 21.15 9.82
C ALA A 12 16.50 19.83 10.45
N THR A 13 16.46 19.71 11.77
CA THR A 13 16.89 18.50 12.49
C THR A 13 15.72 17.65 12.99
N LEU A 14 14.49 17.91 12.53
CA LEU A 14 13.31 17.09 12.86
C LEU A 14 12.31 16.90 11.70
N ALA A 15 12.73 17.08 10.44
CA ALA A 15 12.00 16.51 9.32
C ALA A 15 12.31 15.00 9.37
N ALA A 16 11.44 14.23 10.02
CA ALA A 16 11.53 12.79 10.06
C ALA A 16 11.77 12.28 8.64
N ASP A 17 12.90 11.66 8.41
CA ASP A 17 13.26 11.10 7.11
C ASP A 17 12.22 10.02 6.80
N LEU A 18 11.18 10.38 6.04
CA LEU A 18 10.07 9.48 5.74
C LEU A 18 10.64 8.21 5.12
N PRO A 19 10.22 7.03 5.55
CA PRO A 19 10.72 5.80 4.99
C PRO A 19 10.47 5.78 3.48
N LYS A 20 11.50 5.47 2.71
CA LYS A 20 11.47 5.38 1.25
C LYS A 20 11.62 3.92 0.82
N ARG A 21 11.00 3.58 -0.29
CA ARG A 21 11.12 2.28 -0.93
C ARG A 21 11.55 2.45 -2.38
N PRO A 22 12.60 1.73 -2.83
CA PRO A 22 13.01 1.78 -4.23
C PRO A 22 11.97 1.10 -5.14
N ILE A 23 11.45 1.85 -6.11
CA ILE A 23 10.59 1.35 -7.18
C ILE A 23 11.32 1.54 -8.50
N LEU A 24 11.72 0.46 -9.14
CA LEU A 24 12.58 0.49 -10.33
C LEU A 24 13.84 1.36 -10.12
N GLY A 25 14.43 1.30 -8.92
CA GLY A 25 15.61 2.08 -8.55
C GLY A 25 15.35 3.53 -8.14
N LEU A 26 14.10 4.04 -8.20
CA LEU A 26 13.75 5.37 -7.71
C LEU A 26 13.26 5.29 -6.27
N PRO A 27 13.79 6.09 -5.32
CA PRO A 27 13.30 6.13 -3.93
C PRO A 27 11.93 6.81 -3.87
N VAL A 28 10.90 6.06 -3.50
CA VAL A 28 9.51 6.51 -3.40
C VAL A 28 9.07 6.47 -1.94
N VAL A 29 8.36 7.49 -1.48
CA VAL A 29 7.86 7.60 -0.10
C VAL A 29 6.97 6.40 0.24
N ASN A 30 7.19 5.81 1.41
CA ASN A 30 6.45 4.67 1.92
C ASN A 30 5.88 4.96 3.32
N ALA A 31 4.97 5.91 3.41
CA ALA A 31 4.38 6.40 4.64
C ALA A 31 2.86 6.58 4.48
N THR A 32 2.17 6.93 5.57
CA THR A 32 0.75 7.29 5.52
C THR A 32 0.55 8.68 4.94
N THR A 33 -0.66 8.95 4.46
CA THR A 33 -1.07 10.29 4.00
C THR A 33 -0.83 11.34 5.09
N GLU A 34 -1.24 11.07 6.32
CA GLU A 34 -1.09 11.98 7.45
C GLU A 34 0.39 12.31 7.74
N ALA A 35 1.25 11.29 7.84
CA ALA A 35 2.68 11.48 8.09
C ALA A 35 3.34 12.29 6.96
N THR A 36 2.96 12.00 5.70
CA THR A 36 3.52 12.70 4.53
C THR A 36 3.06 14.15 4.48
N VAL A 37 1.78 14.43 4.71
CA VAL A 37 1.23 15.80 4.78
C VAL A 37 1.94 16.61 5.87
N ASN A 38 2.09 16.05 7.06
CA ASN A 38 2.77 16.72 8.17
C ASN A 38 4.23 17.04 7.84
N ALA A 39 4.96 16.10 7.25
CA ALA A 39 6.34 16.30 6.82
C ALA A 39 6.45 17.43 5.77
N LEU A 40 5.61 17.42 4.74
CA LEU A 40 5.62 18.43 3.69
C LEU A 40 5.30 19.83 4.24
N LEU A 41 4.29 19.97 5.08
CA LEU A 41 3.91 21.25 5.65
C LEU A 41 4.86 21.74 6.75
N SER A 42 5.74 20.88 7.24
CA SER A 42 6.85 21.26 8.15
C SER A 42 8.15 21.62 7.41
N GLY A 43 8.15 21.63 6.06
CA GLY A 43 9.30 22.04 5.27
C GLY A 43 10.30 20.93 4.92
N ALA A 44 9.89 19.64 5.04
CA ALA A 44 10.76 18.51 4.74
C ALA A 44 11.12 18.36 3.25
N ALA A 45 10.34 18.97 2.35
CA ALA A 45 10.55 18.92 0.91
C ALA A 45 10.01 20.18 0.25
N ARG A 46 10.63 20.57 -0.84
CA ARG A 46 10.23 21.72 -1.66
C ARG A 46 9.57 21.29 -2.97
N SER A 47 10.04 20.22 -3.60
CA SER A 47 9.50 19.67 -4.85
C SER A 47 8.92 18.26 -4.64
N VAL A 48 7.68 18.06 -5.09
CA VAL A 48 6.94 16.80 -4.92
C VAL A 48 6.34 16.35 -6.24
N PHE A 49 6.65 15.11 -6.63
CA PHE A 49 6.11 14.49 -7.84
C PHE A 49 5.41 13.18 -7.51
N PHE A 50 4.57 12.70 -8.44
CA PHE A 50 3.84 11.44 -8.31
C PHE A 50 4.37 10.42 -9.32
N LEU A 51 4.68 9.21 -8.85
CA LEU A 51 5.11 8.10 -9.70
C LEU A 51 3.96 7.12 -9.94
N ASN A 52 3.54 7.00 -11.19
CA ASN A 52 2.65 5.92 -11.65
C ASN A 52 3.32 5.09 -12.76
N ALA A 53 2.64 4.07 -13.27
CA ALA A 53 3.17 3.19 -14.31
C ALA A 53 3.59 3.95 -15.58
N HIS A 54 2.86 5.01 -15.96
CA HIS A 54 3.20 5.84 -17.10
C HIS A 54 4.45 6.66 -16.85
N CYS A 55 4.56 7.32 -15.68
CA CYS A 55 5.74 8.06 -15.26
C CYS A 55 6.99 7.17 -15.24
N ALA A 56 6.87 5.95 -14.72
CA ALA A 56 7.96 4.99 -14.70
C ALA A 56 8.41 4.54 -16.10
N ASN A 57 7.47 4.41 -17.04
CA ASN A 57 7.80 4.11 -18.43
C ASN A 57 8.49 5.29 -19.14
N LEU A 58 8.00 6.52 -18.91
CA LEU A 58 8.65 7.73 -19.45
C LEU A 58 10.07 7.88 -18.91
N ARG A 59 10.26 7.69 -17.60
CA ARG A 59 11.59 7.73 -16.97
C ARG A 59 12.58 6.79 -17.63
N ALA A 60 12.13 5.61 -18.07
CA ALA A 60 13.00 4.63 -18.72
C ALA A 60 13.41 5.03 -20.16
N GLY A 61 12.68 5.93 -20.81
CA GLY A 61 12.93 6.37 -22.20
C GLY A 61 13.33 7.85 -22.33
N ASN A 62 13.28 8.63 -21.26
CA ASN A 62 13.59 10.06 -21.26
C ASN A 62 14.54 10.39 -20.11
N ARG A 63 15.80 10.71 -20.43
CA ARG A 63 16.84 10.96 -19.45
C ARG A 63 16.61 12.26 -18.67
N GLU A 64 16.18 13.34 -19.33
CA GLU A 64 15.90 14.62 -18.68
C GLU A 64 14.80 14.45 -17.61
N TYR A 65 13.74 13.72 -17.95
CA TYR A 65 12.66 13.39 -17.00
C TYR A 65 13.15 12.48 -15.86
N ALA A 66 14.02 11.51 -16.16
CA ALA A 66 14.60 10.64 -15.13
C ALA A 66 15.44 11.43 -14.14
N ASP A 67 16.22 12.39 -14.64
CA ASP A 67 17.06 13.26 -13.83
C ASP A 67 16.19 14.22 -12.97
N ALA A 68 15.13 14.80 -13.53
CA ALA A 68 14.17 15.63 -12.79
C ALA A 68 13.50 14.86 -11.63
N LEU A 69 13.05 13.61 -11.87
CA LEU A 69 12.49 12.76 -10.80
C LEU A 69 13.54 12.40 -9.74
N THR A 70 14.80 12.30 -10.11
CA THR A 70 15.88 11.96 -9.16
C THR A 70 16.28 13.16 -8.31
N ARG A 71 16.18 14.38 -8.85
CA ARG A 71 16.45 15.63 -8.13
C ARG A 71 15.29 16.05 -7.22
N ALA A 72 14.09 15.52 -7.46
CA ALA A 72 12.93 15.83 -6.62
C ALA A 72 13.17 15.45 -5.14
N ASP A 73 12.76 16.32 -4.23
CA ASP A 73 12.90 16.06 -2.80
C ASP A 73 12.05 14.88 -2.35
N MET A 74 10.83 14.76 -2.89
CA MET A 74 9.93 13.63 -2.62
C MET A 74 9.24 13.15 -3.89
N VAL A 75 9.17 11.82 -4.03
CA VAL A 75 8.34 11.14 -5.03
C VAL A 75 7.31 10.28 -4.31
N LEU A 76 6.04 10.53 -4.59
CA LEU A 76 4.90 9.84 -3.97
C LEU A 76 4.37 8.73 -4.88
N PRO A 77 3.96 7.57 -4.32
CA PRO A 77 3.41 6.47 -5.13
C PRO A 77 1.98 6.77 -5.58
N ASP A 78 1.71 6.62 -6.88
CA ASP A 78 0.40 6.81 -7.48
C ASP A 78 -0.03 5.59 -8.30
N GLY A 79 -1.10 4.97 -7.87
CA GLY A 79 -1.76 3.91 -8.60
C GLY A 79 -1.28 2.48 -8.30
N ILE A 80 -2.14 1.54 -8.69
CA ILE A 80 -1.97 0.10 -8.41
C ILE A 80 -0.69 -0.50 -9.02
N GLY A 81 -0.23 0.04 -10.16
CA GLY A 81 0.99 -0.46 -10.82
C GLY A 81 2.20 -0.34 -9.91
N VAL A 82 2.40 0.82 -9.29
CA VAL A 82 3.51 1.07 -8.36
C VAL A 82 3.42 0.19 -7.11
N GLU A 83 2.21 -0.03 -6.61
CA GLU A 83 1.96 -0.96 -5.51
C GLU A 83 2.34 -2.41 -5.88
N LEU A 84 2.02 -2.87 -7.09
CA LEU A 84 2.40 -4.19 -7.59
C LEU A 84 3.92 -4.32 -7.73
N ALA A 85 4.60 -3.32 -8.29
CA ALA A 85 6.06 -3.31 -8.40
C ALA A 85 6.75 -3.39 -7.03
N ALA A 86 6.22 -2.67 -6.02
CA ALA A 86 6.70 -2.77 -4.64
C ALA A 86 6.54 -4.18 -4.08
N ARG A 87 5.41 -4.84 -4.35
CA ARG A 87 5.15 -6.22 -3.90
C ARG A 87 6.06 -7.25 -4.57
N MET A 88 6.39 -7.06 -5.85
CA MET A 88 7.31 -7.94 -6.59
C MET A 88 8.71 -7.97 -5.98
N THR A 89 9.18 -6.85 -5.41
CA THR A 89 10.49 -6.74 -4.75
C THR A 89 10.47 -7.06 -3.24
N GLY A 90 9.42 -7.70 -2.77
CA GLY A 90 9.43 -8.29 -1.43
C GLY A 90 8.71 -7.49 -0.32
N GLY A 91 7.90 -6.47 -0.62
CA GLY A 91 7.08 -5.78 0.38
C GLY A 91 6.00 -4.90 -0.25
N GLY A 92 5.03 -4.42 0.53
CA GLY A 92 3.98 -3.52 0.08
C GLY A 92 4.34 -2.05 0.26
N LEU A 93 3.45 -1.17 -0.19
CA LEU A 93 3.40 0.23 0.21
C LEU A 93 2.49 0.35 1.44
N THR A 94 2.83 1.26 2.34
CA THR A 94 2.00 1.60 3.51
C THR A 94 0.66 2.16 3.05
N GLU A 95 0.70 3.16 2.16
CA GLU A 95 -0.46 3.73 1.48
C GLU A 95 -0.12 4.05 0.02
N ASN A 96 -1.16 4.15 -0.80
CA ASN A 96 -1.10 4.68 -2.15
C ASN A 96 -1.46 6.17 -2.10
N LEU A 97 -0.46 7.03 -2.23
CA LEU A 97 -0.59 8.48 -2.09
C LEU A 97 -0.97 9.12 -3.43
N ASN A 98 -2.05 8.65 -4.07
CA ASN A 98 -2.45 9.19 -5.37
C ASN A 98 -2.79 10.68 -5.29
N GLY A 99 -2.37 11.44 -6.31
CA GLY A 99 -2.48 12.90 -6.32
C GLY A 99 -3.90 13.43 -6.16
N THR A 100 -4.90 12.68 -6.59
CA THR A 100 -6.31 13.11 -6.57
C THR A 100 -6.94 13.03 -5.16
N ASP A 101 -6.46 12.13 -4.29
CA ASP A 101 -6.90 12.03 -2.89
C ASP A 101 -5.92 12.73 -1.94
N PHE A 102 -4.63 12.63 -2.22
CA PHE A 102 -3.56 13.22 -1.40
C PHE A 102 -3.60 14.75 -1.40
N THR A 103 -3.69 15.38 -2.58
CA THR A 103 -3.62 16.85 -2.67
C THR A 103 -4.76 17.55 -1.94
N PRO A 104 -6.04 17.13 -2.01
CA PRO A 104 -7.10 17.70 -1.16
C PRO A 104 -6.84 17.54 0.33
N ALA A 105 -6.29 16.41 0.79
CA ALA A 105 -5.91 16.21 2.20
C ALA A 105 -4.80 17.18 2.63
N LEU A 106 -3.77 17.35 1.79
CA LEU A 106 -2.71 18.34 1.99
C LEU A 106 -3.27 19.76 2.10
N LEU A 107 -4.16 20.15 1.18
CA LEU A 107 -4.76 21.50 1.18
C LEU A 107 -5.69 21.74 2.36
N THR A 108 -6.38 20.70 2.85
CA THR A 108 -7.21 20.79 4.05
C THR A 108 -6.36 21.12 5.28
N GLU A 109 -5.24 20.44 5.44
CA GLU A 109 -4.32 20.73 6.55
C GLU A 109 -3.57 22.06 6.34
N ALA A 110 -3.23 22.42 5.09
CA ALA A 110 -2.67 23.72 4.76
C ALA A 110 -3.61 24.88 5.15
N ALA A 111 -4.91 24.73 4.86
CA ALA A 111 -5.93 25.72 5.26
C ALA A 111 -6.00 25.89 6.80
N ARG A 112 -5.92 24.78 7.56
CA ARG A 112 -5.87 24.81 9.04
C ARG A 112 -4.66 25.55 9.58
N ARG A 113 -3.53 25.51 8.85
CA ARG A 113 -2.27 26.22 9.17
C ARG A 113 -2.22 27.64 8.60
N GLY A 114 -3.29 28.11 7.96
CA GLY A 114 -3.37 29.45 7.36
C GLY A 114 -2.49 29.64 6.12
N LEU A 115 -2.07 28.54 5.47
CA LEU A 115 -1.24 28.58 4.28
C LEU A 115 -2.06 28.87 3.03
N SER A 116 -1.41 29.51 2.07
CA SER A 116 -1.99 29.92 0.80
C SER A 116 -1.52 29.08 -0.37
N VAL A 117 -2.36 28.97 -1.42
CA VAL A 117 -2.09 28.18 -2.60
C VAL A 117 -2.27 28.96 -3.89
N PHE A 118 -1.40 28.75 -4.85
CA PHE A 118 -1.52 29.20 -6.23
C PHE A 118 -1.72 28.01 -7.17
N LEU A 119 -2.63 28.10 -8.13
CA LEU A 119 -2.92 27.05 -9.11
C LEU A 119 -2.37 27.47 -10.48
N PHE A 120 -1.48 26.66 -11.04
CA PHE A 120 -0.87 26.91 -12.32
C PHE A 120 -0.99 25.72 -13.27
N GLY A 121 -1.56 25.93 -14.44
CA GLY A 121 -1.64 24.88 -15.45
C GLY A 121 -3.05 24.61 -15.97
N ALA A 122 -3.18 23.53 -16.72
CA ALA A 122 -4.37 23.10 -17.46
C ALA A 122 -4.79 24.09 -18.59
N GLN A 123 -5.94 23.85 -19.20
CA GLN A 123 -6.50 24.74 -20.23
C GLN A 123 -7.05 26.02 -19.62
N PRO A 124 -7.12 27.11 -20.40
CA PRO A 124 -7.73 28.36 -19.95
C PRO A 124 -9.12 28.14 -19.29
N GLY A 125 -9.34 28.78 -18.15
CA GLY A 125 -10.57 28.65 -17.35
C GLY A 125 -10.65 27.39 -16.48
N THR A 126 -9.76 26.42 -16.63
CA THR A 126 -9.78 25.16 -15.82
C THR A 126 -9.20 25.38 -14.42
N ALA A 127 -8.11 26.12 -14.30
CA ALA A 127 -7.51 26.43 -13.00
C ALA A 127 -8.47 27.28 -12.13
N GLU A 128 -9.19 28.22 -12.71
CA GLU A 128 -10.20 29.04 -12.06
C GLU A 128 -11.38 28.22 -11.52
N LYS A 129 -11.91 27.31 -12.35
CA LYS A 129 -12.99 26.39 -11.93
C LYS A 129 -12.52 25.45 -10.83
N ALA A 130 -11.29 24.95 -10.92
CA ALA A 130 -10.67 24.13 -9.88
C ALA A 130 -10.53 24.92 -8.56
N ALA A 131 -10.10 26.17 -8.63
CA ALA A 131 -9.99 27.06 -7.48
C ALA A 131 -11.34 27.29 -6.79
N LEU A 132 -12.40 27.59 -7.55
CA LEU A 132 -13.75 27.74 -7.02
C LEU A 132 -14.22 26.46 -6.31
N THR A 133 -13.96 25.30 -6.92
CA THR A 133 -14.33 24.01 -6.33
C THR A 133 -13.55 23.71 -5.04
N LEU A 134 -12.27 24.04 -5.00
CA LEU A 134 -11.44 23.88 -3.80
C LEU A 134 -11.90 24.81 -2.69
N ALA A 135 -12.18 26.08 -2.98
CA ALA A 135 -12.68 27.04 -2.01
C ALA A 135 -14.03 26.63 -1.40
N ALA A 136 -14.92 26.05 -2.23
CA ALA A 136 -16.20 25.53 -1.75
C ALA A 136 -16.07 24.26 -0.89
N LYS A 137 -15.09 23.40 -1.18
CA LYS A 137 -14.88 22.12 -0.47
C LYS A 137 -14.00 22.22 0.77
N ILE A 138 -13.12 23.20 0.82
CA ILE A 138 -12.13 23.38 1.90
C ILE A 138 -12.30 24.79 2.49
N PRO A 139 -13.18 24.95 3.50
CA PRO A 139 -13.38 26.22 4.16
C PRO A 139 -12.07 26.79 4.73
N GLY A 140 -11.82 28.06 4.50
CA GLY A 140 -10.60 28.75 4.96
C GLY A 140 -9.36 28.58 4.08
N LEU A 141 -9.44 27.83 2.97
CA LEU A 141 -8.33 27.74 2.02
C LEU A 141 -8.11 29.07 1.31
N ARG A 142 -6.92 29.64 1.46
CA ARG A 142 -6.52 30.91 0.84
C ARG A 142 -5.94 30.63 -0.55
N ILE A 143 -6.69 30.97 -1.59
CA ILE A 143 -6.21 30.86 -2.98
C ILE A 143 -5.75 32.25 -3.41
N THR A 144 -4.45 32.41 -3.70
CA THR A 144 -3.82 33.70 -4.03
C THR A 144 -3.84 34.03 -5.51
N GLY A 145 -4.14 33.04 -6.36
CA GLY A 145 -4.28 33.25 -7.78
C GLY A 145 -4.33 31.96 -8.59
N THR A 146 -4.64 32.15 -9.86
CA THR A 146 -4.65 31.10 -10.89
C THR A 146 -3.93 31.60 -12.14
N LEU A 147 -3.36 30.67 -12.88
CA LEU A 147 -2.76 30.90 -14.21
C LEU A 147 -2.93 29.61 -15.03
N ASP A 148 -3.37 29.74 -16.27
CA ASP A 148 -3.44 28.58 -17.15
C ASP A 148 -2.05 28.14 -17.64
N GLY A 149 -1.99 26.91 -18.17
CA GLY A 149 -0.73 26.31 -18.58
C GLY A 149 -0.24 26.75 -19.95
N TYR A 150 -1.06 27.39 -20.76
CA TYR A 150 -0.71 27.83 -22.13
C TYR A 150 -0.01 29.18 -22.10
N ASP A 151 -0.60 30.17 -21.47
CA ASP A 151 0.00 31.48 -21.29
C ASP A 151 1.28 31.40 -20.46
N GLY A 152 1.24 30.62 -19.36
CA GLY A 152 2.41 30.44 -18.51
C GLY A 152 3.53 29.60 -19.11
N ALA A 153 3.25 28.75 -20.11
CA ALA A 153 4.29 28.05 -20.87
C ALA A 153 4.89 28.93 -21.98
N ALA A 154 4.11 29.86 -22.54
CA ALA A 154 4.56 30.80 -23.57
C ALA A 154 5.54 31.86 -23.00
N ASP A 155 5.29 32.28 -21.75
CA ASP A 155 6.17 33.27 -21.05
C ASP A 155 6.44 32.77 -19.59
N PRO A 156 7.46 31.93 -19.41
CA PRO A 156 7.84 31.44 -18.09
C PRO A 156 8.25 32.50 -17.09
N GLU A 157 8.93 33.59 -17.57
CA GLU A 157 9.38 34.68 -16.70
C GLU A 157 8.20 35.45 -16.11
N ALA A 158 7.22 35.80 -16.92
CA ALA A 158 6.00 36.44 -16.47
C ALA A 158 5.19 35.55 -15.53
N ALA A 159 5.11 34.21 -15.81
CA ALA A 159 4.48 33.25 -14.95
C ALA A 159 5.13 33.18 -13.57
N ILE A 160 6.46 33.06 -13.52
CA ILE A 160 7.24 33.04 -12.28
C ILE A 160 7.07 34.35 -11.50
N ALA A 161 7.14 35.48 -12.17
CA ALA A 161 6.94 36.80 -11.54
C ALA A 161 5.54 36.89 -10.91
N ARG A 162 4.48 36.45 -11.62
CA ARG A 162 3.10 36.41 -11.12
C ARG A 162 2.92 35.47 -9.92
N ILE A 163 3.49 34.27 -10.00
CA ILE A 163 3.47 33.27 -8.90
C ILE A 163 4.17 33.89 -7.67
N ASN A 164 5.37 34.44 -7.84
CA ASN A 164 6.15 34.98 -6.75
C ASN A 164 5.53 36.22 -6.10
N THR A 165 4.89 37.08 -6.88
CA THR A 165 4.18 38.28 -6.39
C THR A 165 2.90 37.91 -5.64
N SER A 166 2.29 36.78 -5.94
CA SER A 166 1.08 36.29 -5.26
C SER A 166 1.30 35.97 -3.77
N GLY A 167 2.55 35.77 -3.36
CA GLY A 167 2.91 35.39 -1.99
C GLY A 167 2.37 34.01 -1.56
N ALA A 168 2.12 33.11 -2.52
CA ALA A 168 1.65 31.77 -2.22
C ALA A 168 2.69 30.93 -1.47
N ASP A 169 2.22 30.17 -0.46
CA ASP A 169 3.04 29.18 0.25
C ASP A 169 3.21 27.90 -0.57
N ILE A 170 2.16 27.51 -1.28
CA ILE A 170 2.07 26.27 -2.04
C ILE A 170 1.76 26.59 -3.50
N LEU A 171 2.50 25.96 -4.42
CA LEU A 171 2.25 26.02 -5.85
C LEU A 171 1.81 24.63 -6.34
N LEU A 172 0.64 24.55 -6.96
CA LEU A 172 0.19 23.36 -7.68
C LEU A 172 0.38 23.56 -9.17
N VAL A 173 1.11 22.64 -9.82
CA VAL A 173 1.38 22.69 -11.26
C VAL A 173 0.69 21.54 -11.97
N ALA A 174 -0.14 21.84 -12.97
CA ALA A 174 -0.98 20.90 -13.71
C ALA A 174 -0.78 21.03 -15.24
N MET A 175 0.41 20.75 -15.74
CA MET A 175 0.73 20.77 -17.18
C MET A 175 0.75 19.38 -17.82
N GLY A 176 0.54 18.34 -17.00
CA GLY A 176 0.69 16.95 -17.42
C GLY A 176 2.16 16.50 -17.46
N VAL A 177 2.31 15.16 -17.44
CA VAL A 177 3.61 14.48 -17.45
C VAL A 177 4.12 14.37 -18.90
N PRO A 178 5.40 14.68 -19.18
CA PRO A 178 6.50 15.07 -18.31
C PRO A 178 6.66 16.60 -18.12
N MET A 179 5.83 17.41 -18.74
CA MET A 179 6.04 18.87 -18.85
C MET A 179 6.07 19.55 -17.47
N GLN A 180 5.18 19.18 -16.57
CA GLN A 180 5.09 19.77 -15.23
C GLN A 180 6.37 19.51 -14.40
N GLU A 181 6.89 18.28 -14.43
CA GLU A 181 8.09 17.91 -13.68
C GLU A 181 9.32 18.64 -14.25
N LEU A 182 9.45 18.69 -15.57
CA LEU A 182 10.55 19.39 -16.24
C LEU A 182 10.49 20.90 -16.02
N TRP A 183 9.29 21.50 -16.04
CA TRP A 183 9.11 22.92 -15.77
C TRP A 183 9.46 23.24 -14.29
N ILE A 184 8.96 22.45 -13.36
CA ILE A 184 9.27 22.62 -11.93
C ILE A 184 10.77 22.46 -11.69
N ASP A 185 11.39 21.41 -12.18
CA ASP A 185 12.81 21.13 -11.99
C ASP A 185 13.69 22.27 -12.51
N ARG A 186 13.35 22.83 -13.68
CA ARG A 186 14.08 23.94 -14.30
C ARG A 186 13.95 25.25 -13.53
N HIS A 187 12.74 25.58 -13.06
CA HIS A 187 12.43 26.88 -12.47
C HIS A 187 12.34 26.88 -10.94
N LEU A 188 12.56 25.74 -10.28
CA LEU A 188 12.49 25.62 -8.82
C LEU A 188 13.40 26.65 -8.08
N PRO A 189 14.62 26.98 -8.57
CA PRO A 189 15.46 27.98 -7.91
C PRO A 189 14.86 29.39 -7.92
N GLU A 190 14.07 29.74 -8.93
CA GLU A 190 13.47 31.05 -9.14
C GLU A 190 12.14 31.22 -8.43
N LEU A 191 11.47 30.10 -8.08
CA LEU A 191 10.18 30.08 -7.41
C LEU A 191 10.33 30.40 -5.92
N ARG A 192 9.39 31.22 -5.37
CA ARG A 192 9.32 31.56 -3.95
C ARG A 192 8.42 30.65 -3.11
N PRO A 193 7.37 30.01 -3.65
CA PRO A 193 6.56 29.06 -2.87
C PRO A 193 7.46 28.02 -2.20
N ARG A 194 7.15 27.75 -0.92
CA ARG A 194 7.96 26.81 -0.13
C ARG A 194 7.69 25.35 -0.49
N LEU A 195 6.56 25.07 -1.14
CA LEU A 195 6.15 23.74 -1.56
C LEU A 195 5.58 23.79 -2.99
N VAL A 196 6.12 22.99 -3.89
CA VAL A 196 5.70 22.91 -5.29
C VAL A 196 5.35 21.47 -5.64
N LEU A 197 4.11 21.21 -6.11
CA LEU A 197 3.63 19.90 -6.49
C LEU A 197 3.25 19.82 -7.96
N GLY A 198 3.71 18.78 -8.67
CA GLY A 198 3.18 18.42 -9.99
C GLY A 198 1.95 17.54 -9.84
N VAL A 199 0.73 18.09 -10.08
CA VAL A 199 -0.53 17.43 -9.73
C VAL A 199 -1.28 16.79 -10.92
N GLY A 200 -0.73 16.87 -12.12
CA GLY A 200 -1.29 16.26 -13.33
C GLY A 200 -2.72 16.71 -13.62
N ALA A 201 -3.62 15.75 -13.81
CA ALA A 201 -5.00 16.00 -14.19
C ALA A 201 -5.92 16.41 -13.02
N LEU A 202 -5.38 16.80 -11.86
CA LEU A 202 -6.19 17.16 -10.70
C LEU A 202 -7.17 18.30 -11.01
N PHE A 203 -6.72 19.33 -11.74
CA PHE A 203 -7.58 20.46 -12.08
C PHE A 203 -8.75 20.07 -12.98
N ASP A 204 -8.56 19.13 -13.92
CA ASP A 204 -9.65 18.61 -14.76
C ASP A 204 -10.71 17.89 -13.95
N PHE A 205 -10.30 17.13 -12.91
CA PHE A 205 -11.24 16.49 -11.98
C PHE A 205 -11.99 17.50 -11.12
N LEU A 206 -11.32 18.54 -10.65
CA LEU A 206 -11.92 19.58 -9.81
C LEU A 206 -12.85 20.48 -10.63
N ALA A 207 -12.47 20.81 -11.86
CA ALA A 207 -13.29 21.60 -12.78
C ALA A 207 -14.50 20.82 -13.35
N GLY A 208 -14.55 19.50 -13.13
CA GLY A 208 -15.63 18.65 -13.67
C GLY A 208 -15.47 18.26 -15.14
N ASN A 209 -14.34 18.60 -15.79
CA ASN A 209 -14.02 18.21 -17.16
C ASN A 209 -13.90 16.68 -17.32
N VAL A 210 -13.46 15.99 -16.27
CA VAL A 210 -13.35 14.53 -16.20
C VAL A 210 -14.12 14.02 -14.98
N ARG A 211 -14.98 13.01 -15.19
CA ARG A 211 -15.75 12.40 -14.10
C ARG A 211 -14.90 11.39 -13.35
N ARG A 212 -14.82 11.56 -12.03
CA ARG A 212 -14.13 10.60 -11.19
C ARG A 212 -14.89 9.29 -11.05
N ALA A 213 -14.18 8.19 -10.91
CA ALA A 213 -14.78 6.88 -10.71
C ALA A 213 -15.63 6.83 -9.43
N PRO A 214 -16.76 6.09 -9.42
CA PRO A 214 -17.55 5.83 -8.23
C PRO A 214 -16.69 5.24 -7.09
N VAL A 215 -17.10 5.47 -5.83
CA VAL A 215 -16.33 5.03 -4.67
C VAL A 215 -16.04 3.53 -4.68
N ALA A 216 -17.02 2.70 -5.11
CA ALA A 216 -16.84 1.25 -5.21
C ALA A 216 -15.72 0.88 -6.21
N VAL A 217 -15.67 1.53 -7.38
CA VAL A 217 -14.64 1.32 -8.43
C VAL A 217 -13.26 1.76 -7.92
N ARG A 218 -13.18 2.89 -7.19
CA ARG A 218 -11.93 3.37 -6.57
C ARG A 218 -11.42 2.43 -5.49
N LYS A 219 -12.32 1.93 -4.62
CA LYS A 219 -11.98 0.91 -3.59
C LYS A 219 -11.50 -0.39 -4.22
N ALA A 220 -12.05 -0.77 -5.38
CA ALA A 220 -11.58 -1.91 -6.17
C ALA A 220 -10.27 -1.65 -6.93
N LYS A 221 -9.71 -0.43 -6.86
CA LYS A 221 -8.49 0.01 -7.59
C LYS A 221 -8.62 -0.08 -9.12
N LEU A 222 -9.85 0.06 -9.64
CA LEU A 222 -10.18 -0.02 -11.07
C LEU A 222 -10.41 1.37 -11.70
N GLU A 223 -9.97 2.45 -11.06
CA GLU A 223 -10.13 3.83 -11.57
C GLU A 223 -9.49 4.01 -12.95
N TRP A 224 -8.37 3.34 -13.25
CA TRP A 224 -7.76 3.33 -14.57
C TRP A 224 -8.69 2.76 -15.67
N GLY A 225 -9.45 1.71 -15.35
CA GLY A 225 -10.44 1.13 -16.29
C GLY A 225 -11.62 2.08 -16.53
N TRP A 226 -12.10 2.74 -15.49
CA TRP A 226 -13.12 3.78 -15.58
C TRP A 226 -12.69 4.94 -16.49
N ARG A 227 -11.46 5.40 -16.35
CA ARG A 227 -10.90 6.44 -17.22
C ARG A 227 -10.72 5.97 -18.66
N LEU A 228 -10.32 4.71 -18.85
CA LEU A 228 -10.20 4.11 -20.18
C LEU A 228 -11.55 4.11 -20.91
N MET A 229 -12.65 3.82 -20.21
CA MET A 229 -14.00 3.87 -20.81
C MET A 229 -14.42 5.29 -21.20
N GLN A 230 -14.00 6.31 -20.48
CA GLN A 230 -14.33 7.71 -20.81
C GLN A 230 -13.52 8.24 -22.00
N GLU A 231 -12.23 7.88 -22.11
CA GLU A 231 -11.31 8.40 -23.12
C GLU A 231 -10.52 7.26 -23.81
N PRO A 232 -11.20 6.30 -24.48
CA PRO A 232 -10.54 5.08 -24.98
C PRO A 232 -9.45 5.38 -26.00
N ARG A 233 -9.68 6.30 -26.94
CA ARG A 233 -8.68 6.65 -27.98
C ARG A 233 -7.40 7.24 -27.40
N ARG A 234 -7.50 8.09 -26.38
CA ARG A 234 -6.36 8.75 -25.74
C ARG A 234 -5.60 7.81 -24.78
N LEU A 235 -6.33 6.96 -24.04
CA LEU A 235 -5.78 6.20 -22.93
C LEU A 235 -5.50 4.73 -23.25
N ALA A 236 -6.02 4.16 -24.36
CA ALA A 236 -5.81 2.74 -24.69
C ALA A 236 -4.33 2.37 -24.77
N LYS A 237 -3.53 3.11 -25.57
CA LYS A 237 -2.09 2.85 -25.69
C LYS A 237 -1.38 2.97 -24.34
N ARG A 238 -1.74 4.00 -23.56
CA ARG A 238 -1.16 4.25 -22.23
C ARG A 238 -1.46 3.13 -21.24
N TYR A 239 -2.71 2.66 -21.18
CA TYR A 239 -3.13 1.67 -20.19
C TYR A 239 -2.92 0.24 -20.63
N LEU A 240 -3.21 -0.12 -21.88
CA LEU A 240 -3.08 -1.50 -22.34
C LEU A 240 -1.62 -1.86 -22.62
N ILE A 241 -0.93 -1.07 -23.44
CA ILE A 241 0.47 -1.33 -23.76
C ILE A 241 1.40 -0.85 -22.63
N GLY A 242 1.15 0.37 -22.11
CA GLY A 242 1.98 0.98 -21.07
C GLY A 242 1.99 0.21 -19.75
N ASN A 243 0.86 -0.32 -19.28
CA ASN A 243 0.84 -1.15 -18.08
C ASN A 243 1.55 -2.49 -18.30
N GLY A 244 1.41 -3.10 -19.48
CA GLY A 244 2.13 -4.33 -19.84
C GLY A 244 3.65 -4.13 -19.84
N THR A 245 4.14 -3.06 -20.48
CA THR A 245 5.58 -2.71 -20.48
C THR A 245 6.10 -2.37 -19.09
N PHE A 246 5.32 -1.67 -18.29
CA PHE A 246 5.68 -1.37 -16.90
C PHE A 246 5.80 -2.66 -16.07
N LEU A 247 4.82 -3.56 -16.15
CA LEU A 247 4.86 -4.83 -15.43
C LEU A 247 6.03 -5.70 -15.85
N ALA A 248 6.33 -5.77 -17.16
CA ALA A 248 7.50 -6.49 -17.65
C ALA A 248 8.81 -5.92 -17.07
N ARG A 249 8.99 -4.59 -17.07
CA ARG A 249 10.15 -3.94 -16.46
C ARG A 249 10.23 -4.17 -14.95
N ALA A 250 9.10 -4.07 -14.25
CA ALA A 250 9.04 -4.33 -12.81
C ALA A 250 9.42 -5.79 -12.48
N SER A 251 8.97 -6.74 -13.30
CA SER A 251 9.33 -8.15 -13.15
C SER A 251 10.82 -8.40 -13.40
N LEU A 252 11.39 -7.81 -14.47
CA LEU A 252 12.83 -7.92 -14.75
C LEU A 252 13.67 -7.29 -13.65
N HIS A 253 13.26 -6.11 -13.14
CA HIS A 253 13.94 -5.46 -12.04
C HIS A 253 13.85 -6.30 -10.74
N ALA A 254 12.70 -6.89 -10.47
CA ALA A 254 12.50 -7.77 -9.33
C ALA A 254 13.37 -9.05 -9.45
N LEU A 255 13.50 -9.62 -10.64
CA LEU A 255 14.43 -10.76 -10.90
C LEU A 255 15.87 -10.39 -10.60
N HIS A 256 16.27 -9.16 -10.93
CA HIS A 256 17.62 -8.69 -10.67
C HIS A 256 17.89 -8.43 -9.18
N VAL A 257 16.94 -7.78 -8.48
CA VAL A 257 17.10 -7.35 -7.08
C VAL A 257 16.81 -8.46 -6.08
N ALA A 258 15.75 -9.23 -6.28
CA ALA A 258 15.27 -10.22 -5.31
C ALA A 258 15.76 -11.65 -5.59
N GLY A 259 16.39 -11.90 -6.74
CA GLY A 259 16.79 -13.22 -7.19
C GLY A 259 15.62 -14.03 -7.81
N ARG A 260 15.97 -14.96 -8.69
CA ARG A 260 15.00 -15.75 -9.48
C ARG A 260 14.02 -16.54 -8.62
N GLU A 261 14.52 -17.19 -7.57
CA GLU A 261 13.71 -18.03 -6.66
C GLU A 261 12.66 -17.21 -5.91
N ALA A 262 13.04 -16.05 -5.36
CA ALA A 262 12.10 -15.20 -4.61
C ALA A 262 10.99 -14.62 -5.50
N VAL A 263 11.32 -14.30 -6.76
CA VAL A 263 10.36 -13.81 -7.74
C VAL A 263 9.44 -14.93 -8.21
N ALA A 264 10.00 -16.11 -8.53
CA ALA A 264 9.21 -17.27 -8.93
C ALA A 264 8.22 -17.68 -7.81
N LYS A 265 8.70 -17.73 -6.56
CA LYS A 265 7.83 -17.97 -5.41
C LYS A 265 6.71 -16.93 -5.30
N ARG A 266 7.01 -15.65 -5.45
CA ARG A 266 6.00 -14.61 -5.38
C ARG A 266 5.00 -14.67 -6.53
N ALA A 267 5.45 -14.97 -7.73
CA ALA A 267 4.57 -15.18 -8.88
C ALA A 267 3.62 -16.37 -8.65
N LEU A 268 4.14 -17.48 -8.11
CA LEU A 268 3.33 -18.63 -7.70
C LEU A 268 2.28 -18.24 -6.64
N ASP A 269 2.69 -17.57 -5.56
CA ASP A 269 1.79 -17.10 -4.52
C ASP A 269 0.66 -16.24 -5.09
N MET A 270 0.99 -15.30 -5.97
CA MET A 270 0.00 -14.39 -6.59
C MET A 270 -0.95 -15.13 -7.53
N ALA A 271 -0.43 -15.97 -8.41
CA ALA A 271 -1.23 -16.70 -9.38
C ALA A 271 -2.22 -17.66 -8.68
N LEU A 272 -1.70 -18.50 -7.76
CA LEU A 272 -2.54 -19.43 -7.03
C LEU A 272 -3.54 -18.74 -6.11
N SER A 273 -3.14 -17.69 -5.39
CA SER A 273 -4.08 -16.96 -4.52
C SER A 273 -5.17 -16.24 -5.32
N ALA A 274 -4.85 -15.66 -6.48
CA ALA A 274 -5.85 -15.04 -7.35
C ALA A 274 -6.85 -16.09 -7.86
N THR A 275 -6.36 -17.22 -8.36
CA THR A 275 -7.21 -18.34 -8.82
C THR A 275 -8.10 -18.86 -7.69
N LEU A 276 -7.52 -19.12 -6.50
CA LEU A 276 -8.28 -19.61 -5.35
C LEU A 276 -9.33 -18.60 -4.89
N LEU A 277 -9.06 -17.30 -4.91
CA LEU A 277 -10.05 -16.27 -4.57
C LEU A 277 -11.25 -16.28 -5.52
N VAL A 278 -11.02 -16.46 -6.82
CA VAL A 278 -12.10 -16.53 -7.81
C VAL A 278 -12.89 -17.83 -7.65
N VAL A 279 -12.22 -18.97 -7.57
CA VAL A 279 -12.87 -20.30 -7.50
C VAL A 279 -13.63 -20.47 -6.17
N LEU A 280 -13.05 -20.01 -5.06
CA LEU A 280 -13.67 -20.16 -3.74
C LEU A 280 -14.62 -19.02 -3.38
N ALA A 281 -14.76 -17.96 -4.20
CA ALA A 281 -15.63 -16.82 -3.89
C ALA A 281 -17.07 -17.24 -3.49
N PRO A 282 -17.77 -18.13 -4.21
CA PRO A 282 -19.10 -18.57 -3.79
C PRO A 282 -19.12 -19.25 -2.42
N VAL A 283 -18.12 -20.10 -2.13
CA VAL A 283 -17.96 -20.78 -0.84
C VAL A 283 -17.68 -19.78 0.27
N LEU A 284 -16.79 -18.83 0.05
CA LEU A 284 -16.45 -17.78 1.02
C LEU A 284 -17.68 -16.93 1.37
N LEU A 285 -18.50 -16.59 0.38
CA LEU A 285 -19.74 -15.83 0.58
C LEU A 285 -20.78 -16.66 1.35
N LEU A 286 -20.94 -17.94 1.01
CA LEU A 286 -21.83 -18.85 1.73
C LEU A 286 -21.42 -18.99 3.19
N VAL A 287 -20.15 -19.25 3.46
CA VAL A 287 -19.62 -19.35 4.83
C VAL A 287 -19.83 -18.04 5.60
N ALA A 288 -19.57 -16.91 5.00
CA ALA A 288 -19.82 -15.60 5.61
C ALA A 288 -21.29 -15.40 5.98
N ALA A 289 -22.23 -15.83 5.11
CA ALA A 289 -23.66 -15.79 5.38
C ALA A 289 -24.05 -16.71 6.56
N LEU A 290 -23.57 -17.97 6.58
CA LEU A 290 -23.83 -18.91 7.67
C LEU A 290 -23.36 -18.40 9.03
N ILE A 291 -22.16 -17.79 9.10
CA ILE A 291 -21.64 -17.19 10.33
C ILE A 291 -22.55 -16.05 10.82
N ARG A 292 -23.05 -15.20 9.91
CA ARG A 292 -23.93 -14.09 10.27
C ARG A 292 -25.33 -14.52 10.66
N LEU A 293 -25.81 -15.62 10.12
CA LEU A 293 -27.10 -16.23 10.52
C LEU A 293 -27.02 -16.89 11.89
N GLU A 294 -25.90 -17.55 12.22
CA GLU A 294 -25.73 -18.23 13.53
C GLU A 294 -25.51 -17.23 14.68
N SER A 295 -24.76 -16.14 14.44
CA SER A 295 -24.40 -15.21 15.51
C SER A 295 -24.25 -13.77 15.01
N LYS A 296 -24.73 -12.80 15.81
CA LYS A 296 -24.64 -11.36 15.52
C LYS A 296 -23.17 -10.91 15.42
N GLY A 297 -22.86 -10.03 14.44
CA GLY A 297 -21.55 -9.41 14.27
C GLY A 297 -20.88 -9.71 12.92
N PRO A 298 -19.63 -9.26 12.69
CA PRO A 298 -18.93 -9.43 11.42
C PRO A 298 -18.56 -10.90 11.16
N ALA A 299 -18.60 -11.34 9.89
CA ALA A 299 -18.19 -12.68 9.50
C ALA A 299 -16.67 -12.90 9.58
N LEU A 300 -15.89 -11.85 9.39
CA LEU A 300 -14.44 -11.90 9.46
C LEU A 300 -13.92 -11.46 10.83
N PHE A 301 -12.92 -12.15 11.28
CA PHE A 301 -12.13 -11.86 12.47
C PHE A 301 -10.76 -11.30 12.04
N HIS A 302 -10.31 -10.26 12.71
CA HIS A 302 -9.07 -9.55 12.45
C HIS A 302 -8.17 -9.66 13.66
N GLN A 303 -6.90 -10.02 13.47
CA GLN A 303 -5.93 -10.11 14.55
C GLN A 303 -4.56 -9.64 14.10
N GLN A 304 -3.86 -8.89 14.95
CA GLN A 304 -2.49 -8.49 14.68
C GLN A 304 -1.55 -9.69 14.83
N ARG A 305 -0.68 -9.86 13.83
CA ARG A 305 0.36 -10.88 13.77
C ARG A 305 1.68 -10.26 13.34
N VAL A 306 2.76 -10.97 13.61
CA VAL A 306 4.10 -10.57 13.19
C VAL A 306 4.43 -11.25 11.87
N GLY A 307 4.78 -10.43 10.89
CA GLY A 307 5.17 -10.84 9.54
C GLY A 307 6.68 -10.88 9.36
N ARG A 308 7.09 -10.81 8.08
CA ARG A 308 8.49 -10.82 7.70
C ARG A 308 9.24 -9.61 8.29
N ASP A 309 10.47 -9.85 8.75
CA ASP A 309 11.36 -8.86 9.34
C ASP A 309 10.75 -8.15 10.58
N GLY A 310 9.84 -8.84 11.30
CA GLY A 310 9.21 -8.32 12.50
C GLY A 310 8.06 -7.34 12.27
N ARG A 311 7.66 -7.08 11.02
CA ARG A 311 6.61 -6.10 10.69
C ARG A 311 5.23 -6.63 11.06
N PRO A 312 4.40 -5.85 11.80
CA PRO A 312 3.05 -6.25 12.13
C PRO A 312 2.15 -6.21 10.88
N PHE A 313 1.21 -7.15 10.80
CA PHE A 313 0.14 -7.16 9.80
C PHE A 313 -1.15 -7.71 10.39
N THR A 314 -2.29 -7.44 9.75
CA THR A 314 -3.59 -7.94 10.16
C THR A 314 -3.93 -9.22 9.41
N ILE A 315 -4.00 -10.35 10.13
CA ILE A 315 -4.47 -11.62 9.57
C ILE A 315 -5.99 -11.64 9.48
N LEU A 316 -6.51 -12.23 8.40
CA LEU A 316 -7.93 -12.39 8.13
C LEU A 316 -8.35 -13.83 8.35
N LYS A 317 -9.38 -14.07 9.19
CA LYS A 317 -9.98 -15.38 9.39
C LYS A 317 -11.50 -15.27 9.40
N PHE A 318 -12.22 -16.37 9.19
CA PHE A 318 -13.62 -16.39 9.53
C PHE A 318 -13.79 -16.45 11.06
N ARG A 319 -14.80 -15.76 11.54
CA ARG A 319 -15.16 -15.78 12.97
C ARG A 319 -15.74 -17.14 13.33
N THR A 320 -15.07 -17.85 14.24
CA THR A 320 -15.47 -19.17 14.74
C THR A 320 -15.94 -19.16 16.19
N MET A 321 -15.87 -18.00 16.85
CA MET A 321 -16.25 -17.83 18.25
C MET A 321 -17.34 -16.75 18.38
N HIS A 322 -18.05 -16.78 19.49
CA HIS A 322 -18.98 -15.73 19.90
C HIS A 322 -18.24 -14.38 20.10
N THR A 323 -18.97 -13.27 19.98
CA THR A 323 -18.38 -11.93 20.05
C THR A 323 -17.79 -11.56 21.41
N ASP A 324 -18.25 -12.22 22.48
CA ASP A 324 -17.78 -12.07 23.87
C ASP A 324 -16.67 -13.06 24.27
N ALA A 325 -16.09 -13.78 23.30
CA ALA A 325 -15.12 -14.85 23.53
C ALA A 325 -13.86 -14.38 24.27
N GLU A 326 -13.40 -13.15 24.06
CA GLU A 326 -12.22 -12.61 24.76
C GLU A 326 -12.52 -12.36 26.25
N ALA A 327 -13.70 -11.83 26.57
CA ALA A 327 -14.10 -11.62 27.96
C ALA A 327 -14.19 -12.96 28.73
N ARG A 328 -14.57 -14.04 28.04
CA ARG A 328 -14.66 -15.39 28.65
C ARG A 328 -13.30 -16.11 28.73
N LEU A 329 -12.24 -15.60 28.08
CA LEU A 329 -10.94 -16.28 28.04
C LEU A 329 -10.32 -16.48 29.43
N ALA A 330 -10.42 -15.49 30.31
CA ALA A 330 -9.83 -15.54 31.65
C ALA A 330 -10.42 -16.71 32.48
N ALA A 331 -11.73 -16.95 32.37
CA ALA A 331 -12.43 -18.00 33.11
C ALA A 331 -12.05 -19.43 32.67
N ILE A 332 -11.60 -19.60 31.41
CA ILE A 332 -11.30 -20.95 30.87
C ILE A 332 -9.82 -21.21 30.67
N ARG A 333 -8.95 -20.26 31.03
CA ARG A 333 -7.49 -20.37 30.85
C ARG A 333 -6.89 -21.58 31.60
N ALA A 334 -7.48 -21.96 32.70
CA ALA A 334 -7.08 -23.14 33.47
C ALA A 334 -7.40 -24.49 32.78
N GLN A 335 -8.22 -24.49 31.74
CA GLN A 335 -8.66 -25.67 30.98
C GLN A 335 -7.88 -25.89 29.68
N SER A 336 -6.62 -25.41 29.62
CA SER A 336 -5.77 -25.58 28.43
C SER A 336 -5.26 -27.01 28.31
N ASP A 337 -5.48 -27.64 27.15
CA ASP A 337 -4.94 -28.97 26.82
C ASP A 337 -3.45 -28.90 26.41
N ARG A 338 -2.85 -27.71 26.37
CA ARG A 338 -1.45 -27.51 25.96
C ARG A 338 -0.68 -26.75 27.05
N GLN A 339 0.50 -27.26 27.40
CA GLN A 339 1.44 -26.55 28.25
C GLN A 339 2.22 -25.51 27.39
N GLY A 340 2.45 -24.31 27.94
CA GLY A 340 3.24 -23.26 27.31
C GLY A 340 2.45 -22.01 26.89
N ILE A 341 3.03 -21.22 26.00
CA ILE A 341 2.58 -19.86 25.65
C ILE A 341 1.25 -19.85 24.89
N CYS A 342 0.88 -20.95 24.22
CA CYS A 342 -0.30 -21.04 23.36
C CYS A 342 -1.46 -21.79 24.03
N PHE A 343 -2.58 -21.09 24.32
CA PHE A 343 -3.82 -21.72 24.81
C PHE A 343 -4.46 -22.58 23.72
N LYS A 344 -4.85 -23.81 24.05
CA LYS A 344 -5.64 -24.69 23.19
C LYS A 344 -6.55 -25.57 24.03
N SER A 345 -7.84 -25.71 23.67
CA SER A 345 -8.79 -26.62 24.28
C SER A 345 -9.64 -27.31 23.23
N ARG A 346 -9.84 -28.62 23.38
CA ARG A 346 -10.70 -29.46 22.50
C ARG A 346 -12.16 -29.08 22.62
N HIS A 347 -12.61 -28.69 23.80
CA HIS A 347 -14.01 -28.40 24.13
C HIS A 347 -14.17 -26.93 24.53
N ASP A 348 -13.64 -25.98 23.72
CA ASP A 348 -13.77 -24.57 24.00
C ASP A 348 -15.24 -24.10 23.86
N PRO A 349 -15.91 -23.70 24.94
CA PRO A 349 -17.32 -23.31 24.93
C PRO A 349 -17.58 -22.01 24.16
N ARG A 350 -16.55 -21.28 23.80
CA ARG A 350 -16.63 -20.03 23.02
C ARG A 350 -16.88 -20.27 21.54
N VAL A 351 -16.61 -21.51 21.07
CA VAL A 351 -16.70 -21.87 19.65
C VAL A 351 -18.14 -22.15 19.26
N THR A 352 -18.63 -21.47 18.19
CA THR A 352 -19.98 -21.70 17.65
C THR A 352 -20.11 -23.07 16.96
N ARG A 353 -21.31 -23.49 16.62
CA ARG A 353 -21.53 -24.78 15.92
C ARG A 353 -20.92 -24.77 14.53
N VAL A 354 -21.18 -23.69 13.74
CA VAL A 354 -20.56 -23.45 12.44
C VAL A 354 -19.04 -23.33 12.63
N GLY A 355 -18.58 -22.57 13.63
CA GLY A 355 -17.16 -22.39 13.94
C GLY A 355 -16.42 -23.70 14.18
N ARG A 356 -17.04 -24.66 14.82
CA ARG A 356 -16.50 -26.03 15.09
C ARG A 356 -16.27 -26.79 13.78
N PHE A 357 -17.23 -26.70 12.86
CA PHE A 357 -17.10 -27.30 11.53
C PHE A 357 -15.97 -26.61 10.74
N LEU A 358 -15.94 -25.28 10.72
CA LEU A 358 -14.93 -24.52 10.01
C LEU A 358 -13.50 -24.84 10.49
N ARG A 359 -13.30 -24.96 11.80
CA ARG A 359 -12.00 -25.32 12.40
C ARG A 359 -11.58 -26.75 12.04
N ARG A 360 -12.51 -27.70 12.08
CA ARG A 360 -12.22 -29.10 11.74
C ARG A 360 -11.62 -29.26 10.35
N TYR A 361 -12.09 -28.47 9.38
CA TYR A 361 -11.62 -28.50 7.99
C TYR A 361 -10.71 -27.35 7.62
N SER A 362 -10.27 -26.53 8.61
CA SER A 362 -9.42 -25.33 8.40
C SER A 362 -10.03 -24.31 7.42
N VAL A 363 -11.34 -24.33 7.23
CA VAL A 363 -12.08 -23.38 6.36
C VAL A 363 -12.03 -21.97 6.93
N ASP A 364 -11.90 -21.85 8.26
CA ASP A 364 -11.77 -20.57 8.96
C ASP A 364 -10.51 -19.79 8.53
N GLU A 365 -9.50 -20.46 7.98
CA GLU A 365 -8.26 -19.85 7.52
C GLU A 365 -8.28 -19.40 6.05
N LEU A 366 -9.31 -19.80 5.26
CA LEU A 366 -9.39 -19.45 3.84
C LEU A 366 -9.32 -17.93 3.54
N PRO A 367 -9.86 -17.01 4.37
CA PRO A 367 -9.71 -15.57 4.13
C PRO A 367 -8.25 -15.09 4.12
N GLN A 368 -7.30 -15.85 4.69
CA GLN A 368 -5.87 -15.53 4.62
C GLN A 368 -5.31 -15.55 3.19
N ILE A 369 -6.01 -16.17 2.23
CA ILE A 369 -5.67 -16.09 0.81
C ILE A 369 -5.61 -14.62 0.35
N LEU A 370 -6.43 -13.74 0.92
CA LEU A 370 -6.35 -12.30 0.69
C LEU A 370 -5.04 -11.70 1.24
N ASN A 371 -4.55 -12.17 2.39
CA ASN A 371 -3.24 -11.73 2.92
C ASN A 371 -2.09 -12.19 2.01
N VAL A 372 -2.20 -13.40 1.43
CA VAL A 372 -1.22 -13.89 0.45
C VAL A 372 -1.26 -13.02 -0.80
N PHE A 373 -2.43 -12.77 -1.36
CA PHE A 373 -2.58 -11.92 -2.54
C PHE A 373 -2.05 -10.51 -2.30
N LYS A 374 -2.33 -9.92 -1.13
CA LYS A 374 -1.79 -8.61 -0.71
C LYS A 374 -0.27 -8.63 -0.54
N GLY A 375 0.34 -9.76 -0.16
CA GLY A 375 1.79 -9.92 0.05
C GLY A 375 2.23 -9.84 1.51
N ASP A 376 1.29 -9.79 2.45
CA ASP A 376 1.57 -9.89 3.89
C ASP A 376 2.02 -11.31 4.26
N MET A 377 1.46 -12.31 3.53
CA MET A 377 1.72 -13.74 3.70
C MET A 377 2.18 -14.38 2.40
N SER A 378 2.57 -15.64 2.47
CA SER A 378 2.82 -16.59 1.40
C SER A 378 1.85 -17.78 1.55
N LEU A 379 1.64 -18.57 0.52
CA LEU A 379 0.92 -19.84 0.66
C LEU A 379 1.68 -20.78 1.60
N VAL A 380 3.02 -20.87 1.44
CA VAL A 380 3.90 -21.71 2.25
C VAL A 380 4.91 -20.85 3.02
N GLY A 381 5.01 -21.06 4.33
CA GLY A 381 5.94 -20.33 5.19
C GLY A 381 5.76 -20.66 6.68
N PRO A 382 6.56 -20.06 7.56
CA PRO A 382 6.37 -20.16 9.00
C PRO A 382 4.99 -19.70 9.46
N ARG A 383 4.43 -20.32 10.50
CA ARG A 383 3.14 -19.87 11.04
C ARG A 383 3.23 -18.42 11.55
N PRO A 384 2.25 -17.55 11.22
CA PRO A 384 2.23 -16.17 11.72
C PRO A 384 2.05 -16.14 13.24
N ALA A 385 3.07 -15.61 13.95
CA ALA A 385 3.10 -15.55 15.40
C ALA A 385 2.35 -14.32 15.95
N LEU A 386 1.88 -14.42 17.19
CA LEU A 386 1.39 -13.27 17.94
C LEU A 386 2.54 -12.34 18.37
N PRO A 387 2.32 -11.02 18.51
CA PRO A 387 3.34 -10.13 19.07
C PRO A 387 3.87 -10.59 20.45
N SER A 388 3.00 -11.10 21.31
CA SER A 388 3.36 -11.64 22.62
C SER A 388 4.18 -12.93 22.54
N GLU A 389 3.95 -13.78 21.52
CA GLU A 389 4.76 -14.96 21.26
C GLU A 389 6.18 -14.55 20.85
N VAL A 390 6.30 -13.60 19.92
CA VAL A 390 7.58 -13.13 19.41
C VAL A 390 8.42 -12.44 20.51
N ALA A 391 7.77 -11.70 21.40
CA ALA A 391 8.45 -11.08 22.55
C ALA A 391 9.10 -12.11 23.50
N ALA A 392 8.58 -13.33 23.51
CA ALA A 392 9.09 -14.44 24.33
C ALA A 392 10.03 -15.39 23.54
N TYR A 393 10.36 -15.09 22.27
CA TYR A 393 11.19 -15.98 21.47
C TYR A 393 12.68 -15.91 21.88
N PRO A 394 13.37 -17.05 21.96
CA PRO A 394 14.81 -17.06 22.00
C PRO A 394 15.40 -16.52 20.69
N ALA A 395 16.63 -15.98 20.75
CA ALA A 395 17.28 -15.37 19.59
C ALA A 395 17.31 -16.25 18.34
N ALA A 396 17.53 -17.56 18.50
CA ALA A 396 17.52 -18.53 17.41
C ALA A 396 16.15 -18.62 16.70
N ALA A 397 15.04 -18.46 17.43
CA ALA A 397 13.71 -18.51 16.87
C ALA A 397 13.36 -17.28 16.01
N LEU A 398 14.06 -16.15 16.19
CA LEU A 398 13.84 -14.95 15.37
C LEU A 398 14.22 -15.17 13.90
N GLU A 399 15.03 -16.17 13.58
CA GLU A 399 15.39 -16.50 12.18
C GLU A 399 14.16 -16.88 11.34
N ARG A 400 13.14 -17.46 11.95
CA ARG A 400 11.87 -17.77 11.25
C ARG A 400 11.17 -16.53 10.69
N LEU A 401 11.43 -15.34 11.22
CA LEU A 401 10.86 -14.08 10.76
C LEU A 401 11.53 -13.56 9.47
N LYS A 402 12.63 -14.14 9.01
CA LYS A 402 13.28 -13.77 7.74
C LYS A 402 12.47 -14.19 6.49
N ALA A 403 11.42 -14.99 6.65
CA ALA A 403 10.49 -15.34 5.58
C ALA A 403 9.11 -14.74 5.83
N ARG A 404 8.28 -14.63 4.76
CA ARG A 404 6.87 -14.33 4.93
C ARG A 404 6.19 -15.48 5.65
N PRO A 405 5.26 -15.20 6.60
CA PRO A 405 4.45 -16.25 7.21
C PRO A 405 3.57 -16.92 6.16
N GLY A 406 3.30 -18.23 6.34
CA GLY A 406 2.50 -19.04 5.44
C GLY A 406 1.10 -19.36 5.98
N ILE A 407 0.18 -19.70 5.06
CA ILE A 407 -1.06 -20.37 5.40
C ILE A 407 -0.75 -21.80 5.84
N THR A 408 0.18 -22.45 5.13
CA THR A 408 0.72 -23.76 5.47
C THR A 408 2.23 -23.72 5.62
N GLY A 409 2.82 -24.76 6.20
CA GLY A 409 4.26 -24.85 6.42
C GLY A 409 4.70 -26.26 6.79
N LEU A 410 6.02 -26.45 6.88
CA LEU A 410 6.64 -27.77 7.06
C LEU A 410 6.07 -28.52 8.28
N TRP A 411 5.99 -27.87 9.45
CA TRP A 411 5.47 -28.53 10.65
C TRP A 411 3.95 -28.76 10.58
N GLN A 412 3.21 -27.93 9.85
CA GLN A 412 1.75 -28.06 9.70
C GLN A 412 1.35 -29.31 8.91
N VAL A 413 2.21 -29.77 8.00
CA VAL A 413 1.99 -31.01 7.23
C VAL A 413 2.62 -32.24 7.88
N SER A 414 3.54 -32.08 8.86
CA SER A 414 4.32 -33.17 9.45
C SER A 414 3.71 -33.73 10.76
N GLY A 415 2.80 -33.01 11.44
CA GLY A 415 2.24 -33.51 12.68
C GLY A 415 1.31 -32.52 13.41
N ARG A 416 1.17 -31.29 12.88
CA ARG A 416 0.25 -30.26 13.40
C ARG A 416 0.36 -30.06 14.92
N ALA A 417 -0.75 -30.39 15.64
CA ALA A 417 -0.87 -30.14 17.07
C ALA A 417 0.04 -30.98 17.96
N ASP A 418 0.56 -32.10 17.47
CA ASP A 418 1.38 -33.05 18.23
C ASP A 418 2.86 -32.65 18.30
N ILE A 419 3.23 -31.56 17.59
CA ILE A 419 4.61 -31.05 17.56
C ILE A 419 4.78 -29.98 18.64
N GLY A 420 5.76 -30.17 19.53
CA GLY A 420 6.17 -29.20 20.54
C GLY A 420 6.73 -27.90 19.95
N PHE A 421 6.77 -26.85 20.77
CA PHE A 421 7.19 -25.51 20.32
C PHE A 421 8.59 -25.48 19.70
N ASP A 422 9.58 -26.07 20.37
CA ASP A 422 10.98 -26.05 19.92
C ASP A 422 11.14 -26.74 18.56
N LYS A 423 10.56 -27.92 18.41
CA LYS A 423 10.59 -28.65 17.13
C LYS A 423 9.83 -27.90 16.01
N MET A 424 8.75 -27.18 16.34
CA MET A 424 8.06 -26.31 15.39
C MET A 424 8.98 -25.18 14.92
N VAL A 425 9.72 -24.55 15.84
CA VAL A 425 10.68 -23.50 15.51
C VAL A 425 11.81 -24.04 14.63
N ASP A 426 12.38 -25.19 14.99
CA ASP A 426 13.44 -25.84 14.19
C ASP A 426 12.99 -26.11 12.77
N MET A 427 11.78 -26.64 12.60
CA MET A 427 11.21 -26.91 11.27
C MET A 427 10.94 -25.64 10.47
N ASP A 428 10.48 -24.57 11.12
CA ASP A 428 10.28 -23.27 10.48
C ASP A 428 11.63 -22.65 10.06
N VAL A 429 12.66 -22.74 10.88
CA VAL A 429 14.02 -22.28 10.55
C VAL A 429 14.62 -23.11 9.42
N ALA A 430 14.46 -24.42 9.46
CA ALA A 430 14.90 -25.33 8.39
C ALA A 430 14.23 -24.94 7.05
N TYR A 431 12.91 -24.69 7.05
CA TYR A 431 12.23 -24.21 5.87
C TYR A 431 12.80 -22.86 5.37
N VAL A 432 13.03 -21.89 6.27
CA VAL A 432 13.59 -20.57 5.89
C VAL A 432 14.93 -20.70 5.18
N ARG A 433 15.78 -21.65 5.64
CA ARG A 433 17.11 -21.89 5.08
C ARG A 433 17.08 -22.65 3.73
N SER A 434 16.11 -23.56 3.56
CA SER A 434 16.03 -24.46 2.40
C SER A 434 14.89 -24.11 1.42
N ARG A 435 14.21 -22.98 1.60
CA ARG A 435 13.05 -22.59 0.80
C ARG A 435 13.36 -22.57 -0.70
N SER A 436 12.50 -23.23 -1.47
CA SER A 436 12.51 -23.25 -2.93
C SER A 436 11.10 -23.42 -3.45
N VAL A 437 10.87 -23.07 -4.73
CA VAL A 437 9.56 -23.26 -5.37
C VAL A 437 9.16 -24.74 -5.38
N LEU A 438 10.11 -25.64 -5.59
CA LEU A 438 9.83 -27.08 -5.57
C LEU A 438 9.39 -27.57 -4.20
N LEU A 439 10.06 -27.13 -3.12
CA LEU A 439 9.66 -27.45 -1.76
C LEU A 439 8.26 -26.92 -1.46
N ASP A 440 7.92 -25.71 -1.89
CA ASP A 440 6.60 -25.14 -1.73
C ASP A 440 5.51 -25.97 -2.42
N LEU A 441 5.75 -26.39 -3.66
CA LEU A 441 4.80 -27.25 -4.39
C LEU A 441 4.58 -28.59 -3.68
N MET A 442 5.63 -29.22 -3.17
CA MET A 442 5.52 -30.44 -2.36
C MET A 442 4.70 -30.21 -1.09
N LEU A 443 4.96 -29.11 -0.36
CA LEU A 443 4.23 -28.78 0.85
C LEU A 443 2.75 -28.45 0.58
N LEU A 444 2.44 -27.81 -0.54
CA LEU A 444 1.05 -27.57 -0.97
C LEU A 444 0.32 -28.88 -1.28
N ALA A 445 0.96 -29.82 -1.97
CA ALA A 445 0.39 -31.15 -2.25
C ALA A 445 0.11 -31.92 -0.94
N LEU A 446 1.07 -31.90 0.00
CA LEU A 446 0.90 -32.53 1.33
C LEU A 446 -0.20 -31.83 2.14
N THR A 447 -0.34 -30.51 2.01
CA THR A 447 -1.41 -29.76 2.68
C THR A 447 -2.79 -30.18 2.18
N ALA A 448 -2.97 -30.31 0.87
CA ALA A 448 -4.22 -30.79 0.29
C ALA A 448 -4.62 -32.16 0.88
N ARG A 449 -3.66 -33.09 0.94
CA ARG A 449 -3.87 -34.40 1.58
C ARG A 449 -4.22 -34.29 3.07
N ALA A 450 -3.53 -33.43 3.82
CA ALA A 450 -3.73 -33.25 5.25
C ALA A 450 -5.09 -32.60 5.57
N VAL A 451 -5.57 -31.66 4.76
CA VAL A 451 -6.89 -31.03 4.90
C VAL A 451 -8.00 -32.05 4.61
N LEU A 452 -7.87 -32.80 3.51
CA LEU A 452 -8.87 -33.83 3.14
C LEU A 452 -8.99 -34.95 4.19
N SER A 453 -7.88 -35.32 4.85
CA SER A 453 -7.89 -36.36 5.88
C SER A 453 -8.48 -35.91 7.22
N GLY A 454 -8.59 -34.60 7.48
CA GLY A 454 -9.11 -34.02 8.71
C GLY A 454 -8.30 -34.37 10.00
N ARG A 455 -7.17 -35.06 9.87
CA ARG A 455 -6.34 -35.50 11.02
C ARG A 455 -5.60 -34.30 11.66
N GLY A 456 -5.63 -34.21 13.00
CA GLY A 456 -4.88 -33.19 13.77
C GLY A 456 -5.47 -31.77 13.72
N ALA A 457 -6.70 -31.59 13.23
CA ALA A 457 -7.45 -30.33 13.31
C ALA A 457 -8.54 -30.42 14.37
N TYR A 458 -8.46 -29.62 15.43
CA TYR A 458 -9.50 -29.42 16.45
C TYR A 458 -9.37 -28.01 17.08
#